data_b5c52e9a04f929ece433ef905263b711
#
_entry.id   b5c52e9a04f929ece433ef905263b711
#
_cell.length_a   1.000
_cell.length_b   1.000
_cell.length_c   1.000
_cell.angle_alpha   90.00
_cell.angle_beta   90.00
_cell.angle_gamma   90.00
#
_symmetry.space_group_name_H-M   'P 1'
#
loop_
_entity.id
_entity.type
_entity.pdbx_description
1 polymer ?
#
loop_
_entity_poly.entity_id
_entity_poly.type
_entity_poly.pdbx_seq_one_letter_code
_entity_poly.pdbx_strand_id
1 'polypeptide(L)'
;DVLIPAALENQITEDNAGRIQAKLIIEAANGPTSVEADEILNSRGIIVCPDILSNAGGVVVSYFEWVQNIQNLTWDLDEVNKMLQKIMLTAFNEVYALSQEKNVTLRMAAYMVAIKRITTAGKLRGGPISMG
;
A
#
# COMPACT_ATOMS: atom_id res chain seq x y z
N ASP A 1 4.97 -9.98 17.76
CA ASP A 1 5.91 -9.75 16.70
C ASP A 1 5.27 -9.15 15.45
N VAL A 2 4.77 -9.90 14.49
CA VAL A 2 4.11 -9.41 13.28
C VAL A 2 2.71 -10.01 13.16
N LEU A 3 1.72 -9.20 12.81
CA LEU A 3 0.36 -9.61 12.50
C LEU A 3 0.05 -9.32 11.03
N ILE A 4 -0.50 -10.32 10.32
CA ILE A 4 -0.83 -10.18 8.89
C ILE A 4 -2.31 -10.50 8.70
N PRO A 5 -3.20 -9.52 8.76
CA PRO A 5 -4.61 -9.69 8.39
C PRO A 5 -4.73 -9.92 6.88
N ALA A 6 -5.13 -11.13 6.47
CA ALA A 6 -5.06 -11.58 5.08
C ALA A 6 -6.39 -12.14 4.54
N ALA A 7 -7.49 -12.03 5.29
CA ALA A 7 -8.75 -12.65 4.91
C ALA A 7 -9.83 -11.61 4.50
N LEU A 8 -10.33 -10.82 5.44
CA LEU A 8 -11.49 -9.96 5.26
C LEU A 8 -11.21 -8.52 5.71
N GLU A 9 -12.06 -7.61 5.23
CA GLU A 9 -12.13 -6.24 5.73
C GLU A 9 -12.62 -6.17 7.17
N ASN A 10 -12.31 -5.05 7.86
CA ASN A 10 -12.81 -4.74 9.21
C ASN A 10 -12.56 -5.84 10.26
N GLN A 11 -11.42 -6.53 10.19
CA GLN A 11 -11.04 -7.53 11.19
C GLN A 11 -10.38 -6.90 12.42
N ILE A 12 -9.73 -5.76 12.26
CA ILE A 12 -9.15 -4.96 13.33
C ILE A 12 -10.03 -3.73 13.49
N THR A 13 -10.75 -3.68 14.63
CA THR A 13 -11.71 -2.62 14.94
C THR A 13 -11.35 -1.96 16.27
N GLU A 14 -12.06 -0.90 16.64
CA GLU A 14 -11.90 -0.24 17.94
C GLU A 14 -12.05 -1.22 19.13
N ASP A 15 -12.90 -2.25 18.98
CA ASP A 15 -13.15 -3.23 20.03
C ASP A 15 -11.95 -4.13 20.33
N ASN A 16 -11.07 -4.36 19.37
CA ASN A 16 -9.96 -5.30 19.52
C ASN A 16 -8.55 -4.70 19.34
N ALA A 17 -8.41 -3.55 18.71
CA ALA A 17 -7.14 -2.88 18.47
C ALA A 17 -6.32 -2.65 19.76
N GLY A 18 -7.02 -2.35 20.87
CA GLY A 18 -6.40 -2.16 22.17
C GLY A 18 -5.70 -3.41 22.74
N ARG A 19 -6.07 -4.61 22.28
CA ARG A 19 -5.52 -5.91 22.76
C ARG A 19 -4.40 -6.45 21.86
N ILE A 20 -4.15 -5.86 20.71
CA ILE A 20 -3.10 -6.32 19.78
C ILE A 20 -1.73 -6.12 20.43
N GLN A 21 -0.90 -7.20 20.42
CA GLN A 21 0.44 -7.20 21.00
C GLN A 21 1.55 -7.18 19.92
N ALA A 22 1.18 -7.26 18.66
CA ALA A 22 2.14 -7.15 17.55
C ALA A 22 2.77 -5.76 17.50
N LYS A 23 4.04 -5.69 17.11
CA LYS A 23 4.76 -4.43 16.90
C LYS A 23 4.60 -3.89 15.49
N LEU A 24 4.27 -4.77 14.56
CA LEU A 24 4.11 -4.50 13.14
C LEU A 24 2.86 -5.21 12.62
N ILE A 25 2.04 -4.50 11.88
CA ILE A 25 0.91 -5.05 11.13
C ILE A 25 1.20 -4.85 9.65
N ILE A 26 1.02 -5.92 8.84
CA ILE A 26 1.14 -5.86 7.38
C ILE A 26 -0.21 -6.27 6.80
N GLU A 27 -0.92 -5.33 6.22
CA GLU A 27 -2.27 -5.55 5.71
C GLU A 27 -2.24 -6.26 4.35
N ALA A 28 -2.45 -7.57 4.34
CA ALA A 28 -2.56 -8.34 3.10
C ALA A 28 -3.99 -8.34 2.52
N ALA A 29 -5.03 -8.26 3.37
CA ALA A 29 -6.41 -8.02 2.93
C ALA A 29 -6.63 -6.54 2.59
N ASN A 30 -7.71 -6.23 1.86
CA ASN A 30 -8.16 -4.86 1.64
C ASN A 30 -8.98 -4.36 2.83
N GLY A 31 -8.66 -3.18 3.36
CA GLY A 31 -9.37 -2.55 4.45
C GLY A 31 -9.51 -3.37 5.72
N PRO A 32 -8.50 -4.14 6.18
CA PRO A 32 -8.65 -5.02 7.33
C PRO A 32 -8.75 -4.26 8.66
N THR A 33 -8.28 -3.01 8.69
CA THR A 33 -8.24 -2.15 9.87
C THR A 33 -9.18 -0.98 9.69
N SER A 34 -10.10 -0.77 10.65
CA SER A 34 -10.99 0.40 10.63
C SER A 34 -10.20 1.69 10.92
N VAL A 35 -10.79 2.84 10.60
CA VAL A 35 -10.16 4.15 10.83
C VAL A 35 -9.88 4.37 12.32
N GLU A 36 -10.85 4.06 13.16
CA GLU A 36 -10.76 4.19 14.61
C GLU A 36 -9.67 3.24 15.19
N ALA A 37 -9.59 2.03 14.65
CA ALA A 37 -8.54 1.08 15.03
C ALA A 37 -7.14 1.57 14.61
N ASP A 38 -6.99 2.16 13.43
CA ASP A 38 -5.71 2.70 12.95
C ASP A 38 -5.19 3.80 13.90
N GLU A 39 -6.07 4.67 14.38
CA GLU A 39 -5.73 5.70 15.39
C GLU A 39 -5.27 5.08 16.71
N ILE A 40 -5.97 4.05 17.21
CA ILE A 40 -5.61 3.33 18.43
C ILE A 40 -4.23 2.66 18.27
N LEU A 41 -4.01 1.95 17.17
CA LEU A 41 -2.75 1.27 16.89
C LEU A 41 -1.59 2.26 16.83
N ASN A 42 -1.79 3.37 16.12
CA ASN A 42 -0.79 4.41 15.97
C ASN A 42 -0.43 5.07 17.32
N SER A 43 -1.43 5.39 18.16
CA SER A 43 -1.21 5.95 19.49
C SER A 43 -0.41 5.01 20.42
N ARG A 44 -0.47 3.69 20.17
CA ARG A 44 0.28 2.66 20.87
C ARG A 44 1.68 2.41 20.26
N GLY A 45 2.07 3.13 19.22
CA GLY A 45 3.35 2.96 18.53
C GLY A 45 3.44 1.68 17.68
N ILE A 46 2.30 1.07 17.32
CA ILE A 46 2.28 -0.09 16.43
C ILE A 46 2.37 0.41 14.98
N ILE A 47 3.37 -0.08 14.26
CA ILE A 47 3.56 0.29 12.86
C ILE A 47 2.57 -0.51 11.99
N VAL A 48 1.81 0.19 11.15
CA VAL A 48 0.92 -0.43 10.17
C VAL A 48 1.44 -0.17 8.77
N CYS A 49 1.85 -1.24 8.07
CA CYS A 49 2.10 -1.21 6.63
C CYS A 49 0.74 -1.35 5.92
N PRO A 50 0.24 -0.29 5.27
CA PRO A 50 -1.13 -0.27 4.79
C PRO A 50 -1.33 -1.15 3.55
N ASP A 51 -2.55 -1.61 3.36
CA ASP A 51 -2.99 -2.47 2.24
C ASP A 51 -2.62 -1.89 0.87
N ILE A 52 -2.88 -0.61 0.65
CA ILE A 52 -2.56 0.11 -0.60
C ILE A 52 -1.07 -0.02 -1.01
N LEU A 53 -0.19 -0.35 -0.07
CA LEU A 53 1.23 -0.59 -0.32
C LEU A 53 1.55 -2.09 -0.27
N SER A 54 1.16 -2.79 0.78
CA SER A 54 1.64 -4.14 1.07
C SER A 54 1.05 -5.22 0.17
N ASN A 55 -0.22 -5.07 -0.28
CA ASN A 55 -0.86 -6.04 -1.15
C ASN A 55 -0.81 -5.67 -2.65
N ALA A 56 -0.20 -4.54 -3.01
CA ALA A 56 -0.13 -4.06 -4.40
C ALA A 56 0.62 -5.01 -5.35
N GLY A 57 1.41 -5.94 -4.84
CA GLY A 57 2.16 -6.90 -5.65
C GLY A 57 1.29 -7.75 -6.57
N GLY A 58 0.11 -8.15 -6.12
CA GLY A 58 -0.84 -8.91 -6.93
C GLY A 58 -1.29 -8.16 -8.19
N VAL A 59 -1.64 -6.88 -8.05
CA VAL A 59 -2.01 -6.01 -9.18
C VAL A 59 -0.82 -5.78 -10.12
N VAL A 60 0.38 -5.62 -9.60
CA VAL A 60 1.59 -5.47 -10.42
C VAL A 60 1.83 -6.71 -11.28
N VAL A 61 1.72 -7.92 -10.72
CA VAL A 61 1.89 -9.16 -11.47
C VAL A 61 0.78 -9.36 -12.50
N SER A 62 -0.46 -9.02 -12.17
CA SER A 62 -1.58 -9.03 -13.14
C SER A 62 -1.32 -8.07 -14.31
N TYR A 63 -0.73 -6.91 -14.05
CA TYR A 63 -0.32 -5.99 -15.11
C TYR A 63 0.78 -6.61 -16.00
N PHE A 64 1.75 -7.31 -15.43
CA PHE A 64 2.79 -8.01 -16.20
C PHE A 64 2.19 -9.09 -17.10
N GLU A 65 1.23 -9.86 -16.59
CA GLU A 65 0.50 -10.85 -17.38
C GLU A 65 -0.21 -10.19 -18.57
N TRP A 66 -0.93 -9.10 -18.32
CA TRP A 66 -1.60 -8.33 -19.36
C TRP A 66 -0.64 -7.83 -20.44
N VAL A 67 0.54 -7.29 -20.06
CA VAL A 67 1.58 -6.82 -21.00
C VAL A 67 2.11 -7.97 -21.85
N GLN A 68 2.41 -9.11 -21.24
CA GLN A 68 2.90 -10.31 -21.95
C GLN A 68 1.85 -10.79 -22.98
N ASN A 69 0.58 -10.83 -22.59
CA ASN A 69 -0.51 -11.26 -23.47
C ASN A 69 -0.68 -10.34 -24.69
N ILE A 70 -0.64 -9.01 -24.51
CA ILE A 70 -0.77 -8.06 -25.63
C ILE A 70 0.43 -8.12 -26.57
N GLN A 71 1.63 -8.32 -26.03
CA GLN A 71 2.87 -8.30 -26.81
C GLN A 71 3.26 -9.67 -27.35
N ASN A 72 2.51 -10.74 -27.05
CA ASN A 72 2.87 -12.14 -27.34
C ASN A 72 4.27 -12.49 -26.83
N LEU A 73 4.61 -12.02 -25.63
CA LEU A 73 5.85 -12.29 -24.93
C LEU A 73 5.61 -13.28 -23.79
N THR A 74 6.67 -13.97 -23.42
CA THR A 74 6.70 -14.80 -22.20
C THR A 74 7.96 -14.46 -21.43
N TRP A 75 7.79 -13.96 -20.22
CA TRP A 75 8.90 -13.72 -19.29
C TRP A 75 9.07 -14.93 -18.37
N ASP A 76 10.29 -15.23 -18.02
CA ASP A 76 10.54 -16.25 -17.02
C ASP A 76 10.19 -15.76 -15.60
N LEU A 77 10.08 -16.70 -14.66
CA LEU A 77 9.72 -16.39 -13.28
C LEU A 77 10.71 -15.45 -12.60
N ASP A 78 11.99 -15.57 -12.93
CA ASP A 78 13.04 -14.73 -12.33
C ASP A 78 12.95 -13.30 -12.83
N GLU A 79 12.62 -13.09 -14.10
CA GLU A 79 12.38 -11.75 -14.66
C GLU A 79 11.16 -11.09 -13.98
N VAL A 80 10.05 -11.81 -13.88
CA VAL A 80 8.84 -11.34 -13.20
C VAL A 80 9.16 -10.96 -11.75
N ASN A 81 9.85 -11.83 -11.01
CA ASN A 81 10.19 -11.58 -9.61
C ASN A 81 11.14 -10.38 -9.42
N LYS A 82 12.14 -10.24 -10.29
CA LYS A 82 13.05 -9.07 -10.25
C LYS A 82 12.32 -7.76 -10.50
N MET A 83 11.42 -7.74 -11.49
CA MET A 83 10.63 -6.55 -11.78
C MET A 83 9.65 -6.22 -10.64
N LEU A 84 8.96 -7.22 -10.11
CA LEU A 84 8.07 -7.07 -8.96
C LEU A 84 8.83 -6.51 -7.76
N GLN A 85 9.95 -7.13 -7.39
CA GLN A 85 10.78 -6.68 -6.27
C GLN A 85 11.21 -5.23 -6.44
N LYS A 86 11.68 -4.84 -7.63
CA LYS A 86 12.09 -3.47 -7.92
C LYS A 86 10.94 -2.48 -7.72
N ILE A 87 9.74 -2.78 -8.23
CA ILE A 87 8.57 -1.91 -8.11
C ILE A 87 8.15 -1.79 -6.65
N MET A 88 8.02 -2.91 -5.94
CA MET A 88 7.58 -2.91 -4.54
C MET A 88 8.58 -2.19 -3.61
N LEU A 89 9.87 -2.43 -3.77
CA LEU A 89 10.90 -1.74 -2.98
C LEU A 89 10.94 -0.24 -3.29
N THR A 90 10.79 0.15 -4.55
CA THR A 90 10.73 1.58 -4.91
C THR A 90 9.53 2.26 -4.29
N ALA A 91 8.35 1.64 -4.35
CA ALA A 91 7.14 2.17 -3.74
C ALA A 91 7.26 2.26 -2.21
N PHE A 92 7.77 1.21 -1.57
CA PHE A 92 8.00 1.22 -0.12
C PHE A 92 8.95 2.33 0.31
N ASN A 93 10.09 2.47 -0.35
CA ASN A 93 11.08 3.48 0.00
C ASN A 93 10.55 4.91 -0.18
N GLU A 94 9.76 5.16 -1.22
CA GLU A 94 9.11 6.47 -1.43
C GLU A 94 8.12 6.80 -0.31
N VAL A 95 7.26 5.85 0.04
CA VAL A 95 6.29 6.01 1.12
C VAL A 95 6.98 6.17 2.48
N TYR A 96 7.97 5.33 2.75
CA TYR A 96 8.73 5.40 4.00
C TYR A 96 9.48 6.73 4.16
N ALA A 97 10.18 7.18 3.13
CA ALA A 97 10.88 8.46 3.15
C ALA A 97 9.92 9.62 3.40
N LEU A 98 8.77 9.64 2.74
CA LEU A 98 7.76 10.68 2.94
C LEU A 98 7.15 10.62 4.36
N SER A 99 6.90 9.41 4.88
CA SER A 99 6.42 9.22 6.25
C SER A 99 7.39 9.84 7.27
N GLN A 100 8.70 9.61 7.09
CA GLN A 100 9.72 10.19 7.98
C GLN A 100 9.83 11.72 7.79
N GLU A 101 9.84 12.21 6.56
CA GLU A 101 9.94 13.65 6.26
C GLU A 101 8.77 14.45 6.85
N LYS A 102 7.57 13.91 6.72
CA LYS A 102 6.33 14.60 7.16
C LYS A 102 5.90 14.24 8.58
N ASN A 103 6.58 13.29 9.22
CA ASN A 103 6.21 12.76 10.53
C ASN A 103 4.74 12.28 10.57
N VAL A 104 4.36 11.47 9.59
CA VAL A 104 3.01 10.89 9.44
C VAL A 104 3.08 9.37 9.35
N THR A 105 1.94 8.70 9.52
CA THR A 105 1.86 7.25 9.37
C THR A 105 2.19 6.79 7.93
N LEU A 106 2.58 5.52 7.76
CA LEU A 106 2.80 4.95 6.43
C LEU A 106 1.52 5.01 5.58
N ARG A 107 0.35 4.84 6.18
CA ARG A 107 -0.95 4.97 5.50
C ARG A 107 -1.15 6.37 4.94
N MET A 108 -0.96 7.40 5.75
CA MET A 108 -1.09 8.78 5.31
C MET A 108 -0.07 9.11 4.21
N ALA A 109 1.19 8.71 4.38
CA ALA A 109 2.23 8.89 3.37
C ALA A 109 1.90 8.19 2.05
N ALA A 110 1.35 6.96 2.10
CA ALA A 110 0.94 6.21 0.91
C ALA A 110 -0.17 6.94 0.14
N TYR A 111 -1.18 7.46 0.83
CA TYR A 111 -2.22 8.30 0.20
C TYR A 111 -1.64 9.58 -0.40
N MET A 112 -0.74 10.25 0.29
CA MET A 112 -0.08 11.47 -0.23
C MET A 112 0.69 11.18 -1.52
N VAL A 113 1.45 10.09 -1.58
CA VAL A 113 2.17 9.64 -2.79
C VAL A 113 1.18 9.35 -3.91
N ALA A 114 0.12 8.59 -3.63
CA ALA A 114 -0.89 8.22 -4.63
C ALA A 114 -1.60 9.45 -5.22
N ILE A 115 -2.09 10.36 -4.36
CA ILE A 115 -2.76 11.59 -4.79
C ILE A 115 -1.82 12.47 -5.62
N LYS A 116 -0.56 12.63 -5.19
CA LYS A 116 0.45 13.39 -5.94
C LYS A 116 0.66 12.81 -7.34
N ARG A 117 0.76 11.48 -7.47
CA ARG A 117 0.93 10.82 -8.78
C ARG A 117 -0.27 11.05 -9.69
N ILE A 118 -1.50 10.88 -9.18
CA ILE A 118 -2.74 11.08 -9.93
C ILE A 118 -2.87 12.53 -10.37
N THR A 119 -2.67 13.48 -9.48
CA THR A 119 -2.79 14.92 -9.80
C THR A 119 -1.74 15.38 -10.79
N THR A 120 -0.51 14.86 -10.69
CA THR A 120 0.55 15.16 -11.65
C THR A 120 0.22 14.60 -13.04
N ALA A 121 -0.23 13.34 -13.10
CA ALA A 121 -0.64 12.72 -14.36
C ALA A 121 -1.83 13.45 -15.01
N GLY A 122 -2.80 13.89 -14.21
CA GLY A 122 -3.94 14.69 -14.70
C GLY A 122 -3.50 16.01 -15.31
N LYS A 123 -2.61 16.75 -14.65
CA LYS A 123 -2.05 18.01 -15.17
C LYS A 123 -1.30 17.79 -16.49
N LEU A 124 -0.49 16.75 -16.60
CA LEU A 124 0.28 16.45 -17.81
C LEU A 124 -0.61 16.05 -19.00
N ARG A 125 -1.80 15.50 -18.75
CA ARG A 125 -2.78 15.13 -19.78
C ARG A 125 -3.72 16.29 -20.21
N GLY A 126 -3.52 17.50 -19.67
CA GLY A 126 -4.30 18.69 -20.03
C GLY A 126 -5.74 18.68 -19.51
N GLY A 127 -6.07 17.82 -18.57
CA GLY A 127 -7.37 17.80 -17.91
C GLY A 127 -7.41 18.78 -16.73
N PRO A 128 -8.48 19.59 -16.57
CA PRO A 128 -8.72 20.26 -15.31
C PRO A 128 -9.04 19.19 -14.28
N ILE A 129 -8.25 19.10 -13.21
CA ILE A 129 -8.71 18.41 -12.00
C ILE A 129 -9.68 19.38 -11.35
N SER A 130 -10.96 19.32 -11.75
CA SER A 130 -12.01 20.00 -11.00
C SER A 130 -12.14 19.24 -9.69
N MET A 131 -11.59 19.80 -8.63
CA MET A 131 -12.00 19.42 -7.29
C MET A 131 -13.39 20.05 -7.10
N GLY A 132 -14.44 19.24 -7.37
CA GLY A 132 -15.81 19.56 -6.99
C GLY A 132 -16.01 19.32 -5.50
#